data_c17197e3de2999c4ff210e43ae100f6d
#
_entry.id   c17197e3de2999c4ff210e43ae100f6d
#
_cell.length_a   1.000
_cell.length_b   1.000
_cell.length_c   1.000
_cell.angle_alpha   90.00
_cell.angle_beta   90.00
_cell.angle_gamma   90.00
#
_symmetry.space_group_name_H-M   'P 1'
#
loop_
_entity.id
_entity.type
_entity.pdbx_description
1 polymer ?
#
loop_
_entity_poly.entity_id
_entity_poly.type
_entity_poly.pdbx_seq_one_letter_code
_entity_poly.pdbx_strand_id
1 'polypeptide(L)'
;MVGIVVATHGRLAEELIATAQGIVGTLERCRAVSVGADSSMEEARARLGEAIAAVDAGQGVLVLTDMFGGTPANLALTFLDDEIEVVTGVNLPMLLKLATARTDELSVSATAEIITGYGQKNITLASELLRTRARTQRR
;
A
#
# COMPACT_ATOMS: atom_id res chain seq x y z
N MET A 1 -15.43 -4.07 3.31
CA MET A 1 -13.97 -4.08 3.53
C MET A 1 -13.36 -2.75 3.19
N VAL A 2 -12.22 -2.42 3.78
CA VAL A 2 -11.46 -1.21 3.50
C VAL A 2 -11.00 -1.21 2.03
N GLY A 3 -11.16 -0.08 1.34
CA GLY A 3 -10.66 0.09 -0.02
C GLY A 3 -9.15 0.35 -0.02
N ILE A 4 -8.48 -0.01 -1.09
CA ILE A 4 -7.05 0.20 -1.25
C ILE A 4 -6.78 1.01 -2.51
N VAL A 5 -5.98 2.06 -2.36
CA VAL A 5 -5.41 2.78 -3.50
C VAL A 5 -3.90 2.77 -3.34
N VAL A 6 -3.19 2.32 -4.37
CA VAL A 6 -1.74 2.40 -4.43
C VAL A 6 -1.39 3.53 -5.39
N ALA A 7 -0.78 4.58 -4.89
CA ALA A 7 -0.44 5.78 -5.66
C ALA A 7 1.08 6.00 -5.62
N THR A 8 1.73 5.90 -6.76
CA THR A 8 3.20 5.94 -6.85
C THR A 8 3.67 6.78 -8.02
N HIS A 9 4.96 7.08 -8.01
CA HIS A 9 5.63 7.58 -9.21
C HIS A 9 5.61 6.50 -10.29
N GLY A 10 5.50 6.94 -11.54
CA GLY A 10 5.58 6.05 -12.68
C GLY A 10 4.57 4.91 -12.61
N ARG A 11 4.96 3.73 -13.09
CA ARG A 11 4.10 2.55 -13.17
C ARG A 11 4.23 1.60 -11.98
N LEU A 12 4.91 2.00 -10.94
CA LEU A 12 5.17 1.12 -9.79
C LEU A 12 3.88 0.61 -9.15
N ALA A 13 2.87 1.46 -8.98
CA ALA A 13 1.58 1.06 -8.41
C ALA A 13 0.92 -0.06 -9.20
N GLU A 14 0.84 0.08 -10.51
CA GLU A 14 0.26 -0.92 -11.39
C GLU A 14 1.00 -2.25 -11.29
N GLU A 15 2.33 -2.21 -11.31
CA GLU A 15 3.15 -3.40 -11.25
C GLU A 15 3.12 -4.08 -9.87
N LEU A 16 3.07 -3.30 -8.80
CA LEU A 16 2.91 -3.85 -7.45
C LEU A 16 1.59 -4.62 -7.32
N ILE A 17 0.49 -4.03 -7.75
CA ILE A 17 -0.81 -4.69 -7.69
C ILE A 17 -0.83 -5.94 -8.59
N ALA A 18 -0.35 -5.83 -9.81
CA ALA A 18 -0.31 -6.97 -10.74
C ALA A 18 0.52 -8.11 -10.16
N THR A 19 1.68 -7.81 -9.59
CA THR A 19 2.56 -8.81 -8.98
C THR A 19 1.90 -9.46 -7.78
N ALA A 20 1.30 -8.67 -6.89
CA ALA A 20 0.59 -9.20 -5.73
C ALA A 20 -0.54 -10.13 -6.15
N GLN A 21 -1.34 -9.72 -7.12
CA GLN A 21 -2.46 -10.53 -7.63
C GLN A 21 -1.98 -11.83 -8.30
N GLY A 22 -0.81 -11.83 -8.89
CA GLY A 22 -0.19 -13.04 -9.41
C GLY A 22 0.15 -14.06 -8.32
N ILE A 23 0.31 -13.62 -7.09
CA ILE A 23 0.68 -14.47 -5.95
C ILE A 23 -0.55 -14.89 -5.14
N VAL A 24 -1.43 -13.95 -4.79
CA VAL A 24 -2.54 -14.18 -3.86
C VAL A 24 -3.93 -14.17 -4.52
N GLY A 25 -4.01 -13.97 -5.83
CA GLY A 25 -5.28 -13.83 -6.52
C GLY A 25 -5.79 -12.39 -6.51
N THR A 26 -7.01 -12.20 -7.00
CA THR A 26 -7.60 -10.87 -7.15
C THR A 26 -7.68 -10.13 -5.83
N LEU A 27 -7.17 -8.90 -5.81
CA LEU A 27 -7.39 -7.96 -4.71
C LEU A 27 -8.59 -7.08 -5.04
N GLU A 28 -9.70 -7.35 -4.37
CA GLU A 28 -10.92 -6.59 -4.57
C GLU A 28 -10.78 -5.17 -4.01
N ARG A 29 -11.52 -4.23 -4.57
CA ARG A 29 -11.51 -2.81 -4.16
C ARG A 29 -10.09 -2.27 -4.03
N CYS A 30 -9.32 -2.48 -5.07
CA CYS A 30 -7.91 -2.08 -5.13
C CYS A 30 -7.66 -1.39 -6.47
N ARG A 31 -7.11 -0.19 -6.43
CA ARG A 31 -6.82 0.62 -7.61
C ARG A 31 -5.41 1.16 -7.58
N ALA A 32 -4.81 1.23 -8.76
CA ALA A 32 -3.52 1.87 -8.96
C ALA A 32 -3.71 3.29 -9.50
N VAL A 33 -2.92 4.22 -8.99
CA VAL A 33 -2.81 5.57 -9.54
C VAL A 33 -1.33 5.84 -9.81
N SER A 34 -1.01 6.04 -11.09
CA SER A 34 0.35 6.35 -11.52
C SER A 34 0.51 7.85 -11.72
N VAL A 35 1.47 8.44 -11.04
CA VAL A 35 1.77 9.86 -11.15
C VAL A 35 3.01 10.02 -12.03
N GLY A 36 2.80 10.40 -13.29
CA GLY A 36 3.89 10.61 -14.22
C GLY A 36 4.42 12.03 -14.18
N ALA A 37 5.62 12.21 -14.75
CA ALA A 37 6.25 13.52 -14.85
C ALA A 37 5.44 14.50 -15.71
N ASP A 38 4.65 13.96 -16.65
CA ASP A 38 3.85 14.74 -17.60
C ASP A 38 2.44 15.09 -17.06
N SER A 39 2.07 14.54 -15.92
CA SER A 39 0.75 14.80 -15.33
C SER A 39 0.77 16.13 -14.58
N SER A 40 -0.28 16.95 -14.78
CA SER A 40 -0.47 18.11 -13.91
C SER A 40 -0.87 17.66 -12.50
N MET A 41 -0.61 18.50 -11.52
CA MET A 41 -1.04 18.24 -10.14
C MET A 41 -2.56 18.09 -10.04
N GLU A 42 -3.30 18.90 -10.79
CA GLU A 42 -4.77 18.85 -10.81
C GLU A 42 -5.28 17.53 -11.38
N GLU A 43 -4.71 17.06 -12.49
CA GLU A 43 -5.09 15.80 -13.10
C GLU A 43 -4.77 14.61 -12.19
N ALA A 44 -3.58 14.60 -11.59
CA ALA A 44 -3.17 13.56 -10.66
C ALA A 44 -4.08 13.53 -9.43
N ARG A 45 -4.41 14.68 -8.88
CA ARG A 45 -5.31 14.80 -7.74
C ARG A 45 -6.72 14.29 -8.09
N ALA A 46 -7.23 14.65 -9.27
CA ALA A 46 -8.53 14.21 -9.74
C ALA A 46 -8.59 12.68 -9.88
N ARG A 47 -7.55 12.08 -10.47
CA ARG A 47 -7.46 10.62 -10.62
C ARG A 47 -7.39 9.91 -9.27
N LEU A 48 -6.65 10.49 -8.33
CA LEU A 48 -6.57 9.94 -6.97
C LEU A 48 -7.93 10.00 -6.27
N GLY A 49 -8.62 11.13 -6.36
CA GLY A 49 -9.97 11.29 -5.80
C GLY A 49 -10.98 10.30 -6.40
N GLU A 50 -10.92 10.08 -7.71
CA GLU A 50 -11.78 9.10 -8.40
C GLU A 50 -11.47 7.68 -7.92
N ALA A 51 -10.19 7.34 -7.78
CA ALA A 51 -9.78 6.02 -7.30
C ALA A 51 -10.27 5.77 -5.87
N ILE A 52 -10.11 6.75 -4.99
CA ILE A 52 -10.59 6.67 -3.61
C ILE A 52 -12.10 6.43 -3.58
N ALA A 53 -12.86 7.22 -4.33
CA ALA A 53 -14.31 7.05 -4.41
C ALA A 53 -14.71 5.68 -4.98
N ALA A 54 -13.98 5.17 -5.95
CA ALA A 54 -14.28 3.90 -6.60
C ALA A 54 -14.09 2.70 -5.69
N VAL A 55 -13.15 2.75 -4.74
CA VAL A 55 -12.86 1.63 -3.83
C VAL A 55 -13.54 1.75 -2.47
N ASP A 56 -14.12 2.90 -2.16
CA ASP A 56 -14.77 3.13 -0.88
C ASP A 56 -16.11 2.39 -0.81
N ALA A 57 -16.21 1.49 0.14
CA ALA A 57 -17.44 0.72 0.43
C ALA A 57 -18.13 1.20 1.70
N GLY A 58 -17.76 2.38 2.21
CA GLY A 58 -18.27 2.92 3.47
C GLY A 58 -17.44 2.54 4.68
N GLN A 59 -16.32 1.83 4.50
CA GLN A 59 -15.42 1.41 5.59
C GLN A 59 -14.06 2.10 5.54
N GLY A 60 -13.96 3.13 4.72
CA GLY A 60 -12.73 3.90 4.57
C GLY A 60 -11.81 3.36 3.50
N VAL A 61 -10.75 4.12 3.23
CA VAL A 61 -9.77 3.82 2.19
C VAL A 61 -8.36 3.98 2.75
N LEU A 62 -7.54 2.98 2.49
CA LEU A 62 -6.12 3.00 2.78
C LEU A 62 -5.37 3.36 1.50
N VAL A 63 -4.66 4.47 1.52
CA VAL A 63 -3.81 4.90 0.41
C VAL A 63 -2.37 4.54 0.73
N LEU A 64 -1.76 3.76 -0.15
CA LEU A 64 -0.36 3.34 -0.03
C LEU A 64 0.45 4.08 -1.08
N THR A 65 1.52 4.73 -0.66
CA THR A 65 2.41 5.45 -1.57
C THR A 65 3.83 4.91 -1.48
N ASP A 66 4.65 5.21 -2.49
CA ASP A 66 6.00 4.67 -2.56
C ASP A 66 6.99 5.32 -1.60
N MET A 67 6.87 6.64 -1.39
CA MET A 67 7.82 7.33 -0.49
C MET A 67 7.20 8.57 0.14
N PHE A 68 7.61 8.89 1.34
CA PHE A 68 7.22 10.12 2.02
C PHE A 68 7.89 11.33 1.35
N GLY A 69 7.14 12.42 1.22
CA GLY A 69 7.66 13.66 0.64
C GLY A 69 7.61 13.75 -0.88
N GLY A 70 7.21 12.69 -1.57
CA GLY A 70 7.00 12.71 -3.01
C GLY A 70 5.63 13.24 -3.40
N THR A 71 5.44 13.56 -4.67
CA THR A 71 4.16 14.07 -5.19
C THR A 71 2.98 13.13 -4.89
N PRO A 72 3.07 11.81 -5.12
CA PRO A 72 1.96 10.92 -4.78
C PRO A 72 1.55 11.01 -3.31
N ALA A 73 2.51 10.99 -2.39
CA ALA A 73 2.24 11.09 -0.97
C ALA A 73 1.63 12.45 -0.60
N ASN A 74 2.18 13.53 -1.13
CA ASN A 74 1.67 14.87 -0.85
C ASN A 74 0.23 15.04 -1.33
N LEU A 75 -0.10 14.50 -2.50
CA LEU A 75 -1.47 14.50 -3.01
C LEU A 75 -2.40 13.66 -2.13
N ALA A 76 -1.95 12.48 -1.72
CA ALA A 76 -2.74 11.60 -0.86
C ALA A 76 -3.08 12.27 0.47
N LEU A 77 -2.13 12.98 1.06
CA LEU A 77 -2.34 13.68 2.33
C LEU A 77 -3.39 14.80 2.23
N THR A 78 -3.66 15.33 1.03
CA THR A 78 -4.75 16.31 0.87
C THR A 78 -6.14 15.70 1.05
N PHE A 79 -6.26 14.38 1.00
CA PHE A 79 -7.53 13.66 1.22
C PHE A 79 -7.67 13.12 2.64
N LEU A 80 -6.68 13.35 3.49
CA LEU A 80 -6.68 12.81 4.85
C LEU A 80 -7.90 13.29 5.65
N ASP A 81 -8.63 12.31 6.20
CA ASP A 81 -9.74 12.54 7.12
C ASP A 81 -9.92 11.28 8.00
N ASP A 82 -11.02 11.19 8.76
CA ASP A 82 -11.24 10.07 9.67
C ASP A 82 -11.44 8.74 8.95
N GLU A 83 -11.77 8.76 7.66
CA GLU A 83 -12.04 7.57 6.86
C GLU A 83 -10.93 7.26 5.87
N ILE A 84 -9.87 8.04 5.85
CA ILE A 84 -8.74 7.85 4.93
C ILE A 84 -7.44 7.85 5.71
N GLU A 85 -6.68 6.77 5.55
CA GLU A 85 -5.33 6.64 6.09
C GLU A 85 -4.32 6.61 4.94
N VAL A 86 -3.15 7.16 5.18
CA VAL A 86 -2.05 7.20 4.20
C VAL A 86 -0.82 6.54 4.80
N VAL A 87 -0.30 5.53 4.12
CA VAL A 87 0.95 4.86 4.49
C VAL A 87 1.95 5.04 3.37
N THR A 88 3.15 5.48 3.69
CA THR A 88 4.24 5.65 2.74
C THR A 88 5.28 4.54 2.88
N GLY A 89 5.97 4.23 1.80
CA GLY A 89 6.95 3.14 1.79
C GLY A 89 6.34 1.79 1.46
N VAL A 90 5.36 1.75 0.55
CA VAL A 90 4.68 0.51 0.16
C VAL A 90 5.68 -0.53 -0.34
N ASN A 91 5.51 -1.76 0.09
CA ASN A 91 6.27 -2.89 -0.40
C ASN A 91 5.33 -4.07 -0.72
N LEU A 92 5.84 -5.05 -1.43
CA LEU A 92 5.05 -6.19 -1.87
C LEU A 92 4.44 -6.97 -0.69
N PRO A 93 5.18 -7.27 0.40
CA PRO A 93 4.59 -7.98 1.54
C PRO A 93 3.34 -7.30 2.11
N MET A 94 3.28 -5.98 2.11
CA MET A 94 2.11 -5.24 2.58
C MET A 94 0.88 -5.58 1.76
N LEU A 95 1.00 -5.60 0.43
CA LEU A 95 -0.12 -5.96 -0.46
C LEU A 95 -0.53 -7.42 -0.29
N LEU A 96 0.42 -8.33 -0.12
CA LEU A 96 0.12 -9.73 0.13
C LEU A 96 -0.65 -9.91 1.45
N LYS A 97 -0.25 -9.17 2.49
CA LYS A 97 -0.92 -9.20 3.79
C LYS A 97 -2.34 -8.67 3.71
N LEU A 98 -2.59 -7.66 2.90
CA LEU A 98 -3.92 -7.09 2.72
C LEU A 98 -4.94 -8.10 2.18
N ALA A 99 -4.49 -9.12 1.46
CA ALA A 99 -5.39 -10.17 0.97
C ALA A 99 -6.12 -10.90 2.12
N THR A 100 -5.49 -11.01 3.29
CA THR A 100 -6.05 -11.70 4.45
C THR A 100 -6.37 -10.76 5.62
N ALA A 101 -5.75 -9.60 5.70
CA ALA A 101 -5.89 -8.67 6.83
C ALA A 101 -7.14 -7.77 6.72
N ARG A 102 -7.70 -7.59 5.54
CA ARG A 102 -8.89 -6.76 5.36
C ARG A 102 -10.14 -7.55 5.75
N THR A 103 -10.66 -7.30 6.92
CA THR A 103 -11.92 -7.88 7.38
C THR A 103 -12.93 -6.76 7.62
N ASP A 104 -14.22 -7.10 7.60
CA ASP A 104 -15.28 -6.13 7.86
C ASP A 104 -15.29 -5.62 9.31
N GLU A 105 -14.54 -6.27 10.18
CA GLU A 105 -14.45 -5.91 11.60
C GLU A 105 -13.36 -4.88 11.90
N LEU A 106 -12.37 -4.73 11.00
CA LEU A 106 -11.26 -3.80 11.20
C LEU A 106 -11.55 -2.44 10.58
N SER A 107 -11.29 -1.38 11.36
CA SER A 107 -11.33 -0.02 10.85
C SER A 107 -10.17 0.23 9.89
N VAL A 108 -10.26 1.30 9.10
CA VAL A 108 -9.16 1.72 8.24
C VAL A 108 -7.91 2.05 9.06
N SER A 109 -8.09 2.67 10.23
CA SER A 109 -6.98 2.98 11.13
C SER A 109 -6.27 1.72 11.63
N ALA A 110 -7.03 0.72 12.08
CA ALA A 110 -6.46 -0.55 12.53
C ALA A 110 -5.76 -1.29 11.40
N THR A 111 -6.36 -1.29 10.21
CA THR A 111 -5.74 -1.90 9.02
C THR A 111 -4.43 -1.22 8.68
N ALA A 112 -4.38 0.11 8.71
CA ALA A 112 -3.17 0.88 8.44
C ALA A 112 -2.05 0.53 9.42
N GLU A 113 -2.34 0.42 10.71
CA GLU A 113 -1.36 0.05 11.72
C GLU A 113 -0.80 -1.36 11.49
N ILE A 114 -1.66 -2.33 11.20
CA ILE A 114 -1.24 -3.70 10.91
C ILE A 114 -0.32 -3.75 9.70
N ILE A 115 -0.70 -3.07 8.62
CA ILE A 115 0.06 -3.09 7.37
C ILE A 115 1.40 -2.39 7.52
N THR A 116 1.43 -1.26 8.22
CA THR A 116 2.69 -0.54 8.49
C THR A 116 3.66 -1.42 9.25
N GLY A 117 3.21 -2.04 10.34
CA GLY A 117 4.03 -2.95 11.14
C GLY A 117 4.52 -4.16 10.34
N TYR A 118 3.65 -4.74 9.53
CA TYR A 118 3.99 -5.89 8.68
C TYR A 118 5.04 -5.52 7.63
N GLY A 119 4.86 -4.38 6.97
CA GLY A 119 5.84 -3.90 5.98
C GLY A 119 7.22 -3.69 6.58
N GLN A 120 7.29 -3.11 7.76
CA GLN A 120 8.55 -2.89 8.48
C GLN A 120 9.23 -4.20 8.85
N LYS A 121 8.49 -5.19 9.32
CA LYS A 121 9.00 -6.50 9.71
C LYS A 121 9.51 -7.34 8.54
N ASN A 122 9.08 -7.04 7.34
CA ASN A 122 9.46 -7.77 6.14
C ASN A 122 10.64 -7.16 5.39
N ILE A 123 11.33 -6.23 6.02
CA ILE A 123 12.64 -5.74 5.57
C ILE A 123 13.69 -6.54 6.31
N THR A 124 14.39 -7.44 5.63
CA THR A 124 15.29 -8.38 6.25
C THR A 124 16.64 -8.36 5.55
N LEU A 125 17.71 -8.25 6.32
CA LEU A 125 19.06 -8.51 5.81
C LEU A 125 19.23 -10.03 5.76
N ALA A 126 18.82 -10.62 4.63
CA ALA A 126 18.71 -12.06 4.48
C ALA A 126 20.04 -12.79 4.69
N SER A 127 21.14 -12.20 4.23
CA SER A 127 22.47 -12.75 4.41
C SER A 127 22.84 -12.94 5.88
N GLU A 128 22.54 -11.95 6.73
CA GLU A 128 22.79 -12.03 8.15
C GLU A 128 21.92 -13.09 8.83
N LEU A 129 20.65 -13.14 8.47
CA LEU A 129 19.72 -14.15 8.98
C LEU A 129 20.21 -15.56 8.68
N LEU A 130 20.67 -15.83 7.46
CA LEU A 130 21.20 -17.12 7.05
C LEU A 130 22.51 -17.46 7.77
N ARG A 131 23.39 -16.50 7.96
CA ARG A 131 24.63 -16.69 8.72
C ARG A 131 24.35 -17.03 10.18
N THR A 132 23.39 -16.36 10.80
CA THR A 132 22.99 -16.64 12.18
C THR A 132 22.42 -18.07 12.31
N ARG A 133 21.56 -18.49 11.39
CA ARG A 133 21.04 -19.85 11.38
C ARG A 133 22.14 -20.91 11.19
N ALA A 134 23.08 -20.67 10.28
CA ALA A 134 24.19 -21.56 10.05
C ALA A 134 25.07 -21.72 11.31
N ARG A 135 25.33 -20.62 12.03
CA ARG A 135 26.08 -20.64 13.30
C ARG A 135 25.33 -21.44 14.37
N THR A 136 24.02 -21.27 14.46
CA THR A 136 23.20 -21.99 15.43
C THR A 136 23.19 -23.49 15.14
N GLN A 137 23.13 -23.90 13.87
CA GLN A 137 23.15 -25.31 13.46
C GLN A 137 24.51 -25.99 13.69
N ARG A 138 25.60 -25.21 13.73
CA ARG A 138 26.94 -25.75 13.97
C ARG A 138 27.24 -26.02 15.45
N ARG A 139 26.39 -25.55 16.32
CA ARG A 139 26.50 -25.83 17.76
C ARG A 139 25.72 -27.09 18.09
#